data_b3cba1c563ef8f689b5a9c8cc03cd45d
#
_entry.id   b3cba1c563ef8f689b5a9c8cc03cd45d
#
_cell.length_a   1.000
_cell.length_b   1.000
_cell.length_c   1.000
_cell.angle_alpha   90.00
_cell.angle_beta   90.00
_cell.angle_gamma   90.00
#
_symmetry.space_group_name_H-M   'P 1'
#
loop_
_entity.id
_entity.type
_entity.pdbx_description
1 polymer ?
#
loop_
_entity_poly.entity_id
_entity_poly.type
_entity_poly.pdbx_seq_one_letter_code
_entity_poly.pdbx_strand_id
1 'polypeptide(L)'
;MKRIAVSLVEGPELGMNPRVFTLASLRLAPLQCAGWGHPVTTGHANLDVFFSSEAMEPPGAQAHYAERLALLPGLGTCYPRPAIPGRASRAELGLPEDAILYLFPQSLFKVHPDNDRLLVEILAREPRAVVVMFQSRYEPITRLFIDRLSRRFAERGMATGGRVKMLPNMG
;
A
#
# COMPACT_ATOMS: atom_id res chain seq x y z
N MET A 1 -33.89 0.45 -27.84
CA MET A 1 -32.58 0.65 -27.21
C MET A 1 -32.39 -0.44 -26.15
N LYS A 2 -31.52 -1.41 -26.38
CA LYS A 2 -31.17 -2.40 -25.35
C LYS A 2 -30.34 -1.68 -24.27
N ARG A 3 -30.83 -1.63 -23.03
CA ARG A 3 -30.02 -1.20 -21.88
C ARG A 3 -28.94 -2.24 -21.65
N ILE A 4 -27.70 -1.89 -21.87
CA ILE A 4 -26.56 -2.70 -21.46
C ILE A 4 -26.40 -2.44 -19.97
N ALA A 5 -26.78 -3.39 -19.14
CA ALA A 5 -26.45 -3.35 -17.73
C ALA A 5 -24.94 -3.72 -17.62
N VAL A 6 -24.10 -2.76 -17.43
CA VAL A 6 -22.71 -2.96 -17.06
C VAL A 6 -22.70 -3.08 -15.55
N SER A 7 -22.53 -4.29 -15.02
CA SER A 7 -22.17 -4.46 -13.61
C SER A 7 -20.66 -4.34 -13.53
N LEU A 8 -20.18 -3.18 -13.07
CA LEU A 8 -18.83 -3.01 -12.65
C LEU A 8 -18.68 -3.81 -11.34
N VAL A 9 -18.00 -4.92 -11.36
CA VAL A 9 -17.48 -5.51 -10.12
C VAL A 9 -16.27 -4.66 -9.76
N GLU A 10 -16.59 -3.44 -9.31
CA GLU A 10 -15.60 -2.46 -8.96
C GLU A 10 -15.12 -2.73 -7.55
N GLY A 11 -13.84 -2.91 -7.42
CA GLY A 11 -13.22 -2.73 -6.14
C GLY A 11 -11.74 -3.06 -6.18
N PRO A 12 -10.92 -2.26 -5.52
CA PRO A 12 -9.56 -2.66 -5.11
C PRO A 12 -9.58 -3.98 -4.32
N GLU A 13 -10.75 -4.51 -4.07
CA GLU A 13 -11.01 -5.71 -3.28
C GLU A 13 -11.05 -6.99 -4.09
N LEU A 14 -11.15 -6.91 -5.42
CA LEU A 14 -11.14 -8.11 -6.27
C LEU A 14 -9.79 -8.78 -6.16
N GLY A 15 -9.46 -9.74 -5.62
CA GLY A 15 -8.17 -10.36 -5.30
C GLY A 15 -7.75 -10.20 -3.82
N MET A 16 -8.41 -9.31 -3.07
CA MET A 16 -8.16 -9.11 -1.64
C MET A 16 -9.33 -9.56 -0.76
N ASN A 17 -10.55 -9.58 -1.29
CA ASN A 17 -11.76 -9.99 -0.58
C ASN A 17 -12.31 -11.29 -1.16
N PRO A 18 -12.28 -12.41 -0.40
CA PRO A 18 -12.75 -13.70 -0.91
C PRO A 18 -14.21 -13.71 -1.36
N ARG A 19 -15.08 -12.89 -0.76
CA ARG A 19 -16.49 -12.80 -1.15
C ARG A 19 -16.64 -12.15 -2.53
N VAL A 20 -15.92 -11.05 -2.76
CA VAL A 20 -15.93 -10.36 -4.06
C VAL A 20 -15.34 -11.27 -5.12
N PHE A 21 -14.25 -11.97 -4.81
CA PHE A 21 -13.62 -12.94 -5.70
C PHE A 21 -14.59 -14.08 -6.08
N THR A 22 -15.33 -14.62 -5.12
CA THR A 22 -16.34 -15.66 -5.38
C THR A 22 -17.48 -15.13 -6.24
N LEU A 23 -17.97 -13.91 -5.96
CA LEU A 23 -19.03 -13.30 -6.78
C LEU A 23 -18.57 -13.05 -8.22
N ALA A 24 -17.33 -12.64 -8.41
CA ALA A 24 -16.75 -12.41 -9.74
C ALA A 24 -16.64 -13.70 -10.57
N SER A 25 -16.60 -14.87 -9.94
CA SER A 25 -16.62 -16.14 -10.64
C SER A 25 -17.97 -16.49 -11.27
N LEU A 26 -19.02 -15.75 -10.90
CA LEU A 26 -20.36 -15.90 -11.47
C LEU A 26 -20.56 -14.93 -12.64
N ARG A 27 -21.28 -15.38 -13.68
CA ARG A 27 -21.68 -14.49 -14.79
C ARG A 27 -22.95 -13.72 -14.36
N LEU A 28 -22.74 -12.63 -13.61
CA LEU A 28 -23.82 -11.79 -13.06
C LEU A 28 -24.36 -10.77 -14.07
N ALA A 29 -23.59 -10.47 -15.12
CA ALA A 29 -23.96 -9.54 -16.17
C ALA A 29 -23.40 -9.98 -17.53
N PRO A 30 -23.98 -9.48 -18.66
CA PRO A 30 -23.46 -9.74 -20.00
C PRO A 30 -22.02 -9.26 -20.22
N LEU A 31 -21.61 -8.20 -19.52
CA LEU A 31 -20.26 -7.66 -19.50
C LEU A 31 -19.83 -7.44 -18.07
N GLN A 32 -18.71 -8.04 -17.68
CA GLN A 32 -18.10 -7.89 -16.35
C GLN A 32 -16.70 -7.34 -16.48
N CYS A 33 -16.37 -6.35 -15.65
CA CYS A 33 -15.11 -5.64 -15.72
C CYS A 33 -14.43 -5.61 -14.35
N ALA A 34 -13.11 -5.61 -14.34
CA ALA A 34 -12.28 -5.35 -13.17
C ALA A 34 -11.46 -4.08 -13.38
N GLY A 35 -10.98 -3.49 -12.30
CA GLY A 35 -10.09 -2.34 -12.33
C GLY A 35 -8.78 -2.60 -11.61
N TRP A 36 -7.85 -1.69 -11.76
CA TRP A 36 -6.46 -1.77 -11.29
C TRP A 36 -6.27 -1.70 -9.76
N GLY A 37 -7.33 -1.64 -8.97
CA GLY A 37 -7.21 -1.60 -7.51
C GLY A 37 -6.39 -2.76 -6.92
N HIS A 38 -6.38 -3.92 -7.59
CA HIS A 38 -5.38 -4.97 -7.43
C HIS A 38 -4.64 -5.10 -8.76
N PRO A 39 -3.35 -4.71 -8.85
CA PRO A 39 -2.66 -4.42 -10.11
C PRO A 39 -2.16 -5.67 -10.84
N VAL A 40 -2.97 -6.71 -10.91
CA VAL A 40 -2.68 -7.94 -11.66
C VAL A 40 -3.98 -8.47 -12.26
N THR A 41 -3.86 -9.27 -13.33
CA THR A 41 -5.00 -10.00 -13.88
C THR A 41 -5.77 -10.73 -12.79
N THR A 42 -7.08 -10.82 -12.92
CA THR A 42 -7.91 -11.59 -12.00
C THR A 42 -7.85 -13.09 -12.30
N GLY A 43 -7.52 -13.45 -13.55
CA GLY A 43 -7.54 -14.81 -14.03
C GLY A 43 -8.93 -15.45 -14.13
N HIS A 44 -9.99 -14.67 -13.92
CA HIS A 44 -11.36 -15.18 -13.99
C HIS A 44 -11.88 -15.26 -15.44
N ALA A 45 -12.37 -16.43 -15.83
CA ALA A 45 -12.97 -16.63 -17.15
C ALA A 45 -14.27 -15.82 -17.37
N ASN A 46 -14.89 -15.33 -16.30
CA ASN A 46 -16.12 -14.55 -16.33
C ASN A 46 -15.90 -13.05 -16.26
N LEU A 47 -14.65 -12.58 -16.25
CA LEU A 47 -14.31 -11.17 -16.38
C LEU A 47 -13.82 -10.89 -17.79
N ASP A 48 -14.47 -9.94 -18.46
CA ASP A 48 -14.26 -9.67 -19.88
C ASP A 48 -13.21 -8.59 -20.12
N VAL A 49 -13.16 -7.58 -19.24
CA VAL A 49 -12.31 -6.40 -19.40
C VAL A 49 -11.62 -6.06 -18.09
N PHE A 50 -10.32 -5.78 -18.18
CA PHE A 50 -9.55 -5.18 -17.10
C PHE A 50 -9.20 -3.74 -17.47
N PHE A 51 -9.62 -2.77 -16.64
CA PHE A 51 -9.27 -1.38 -16.79
C PHE A 51 -7.95 -1.08 -16.08
N SER A 52 -6.95 -0.66 -16.84
CA SER A 52 -5.70 -0.11 -16.35
C SER A 52 -5.45 1.26 -16.95
N SER A 53 -4.22 1.75 -16.97
CA SER A 53 -3.89 3.04 -17.53
C SER A 53 -2.64 2.99 -18.40
N GLU A 54 -2.57 3.92 -19.35
CA GLU A 54 -1.41 4.05 -20.25
C GLU A 54 -0.09 4.28 -19.50
N ALA A 55 -0.14 5.00 -18.36
CA ALA A 55 1.05 5.31 -17.58
C ALA A 55 1.50 4.17 -16.65
N MET A 56 0.66 3.16 -16.42
CA MET A 56 0.95 2.04 -15.53
C MET A 56 1.41 0.78 -16.27
N GLU A 57 1.07 0.67 -17.55
CA GLU A 57 1.28 -0.56 -18.30
C GLU A 57 2.44 -0.42 -19.31
N PRO A 58 3.35 -1.39 -19.35
CA PRO A 58 4.39 -1.42 -20.37
C PRO A 58 3.84 -1.81 -21.74
N PRO A 59 4.59 -1.55 -22.83
CA PRO A 59 4.24 -2.07 -24.14
C PRO A 59 4.06 -3.60 -24.11
N GLY A 60 2.98 -4.08 -24.72
CA GLY A 60 2.67 -5.52 -24.75
C GLY A 60 2.01 -6.07 -23.49
N ALA A 61 1.60 -5.23 -22.54
CA ALA A 61 1.00 -5.64 -21.26
C ALA A 61 -0.21 -6.56 -21.40
N GLN A 62 -0.95 -6.54 -22.52
CA GLN A 62 -2.05 -7.48 -22.77
C GLN A 62 -1.66 -8.94 -22.54
N ALA A 63 -0.42 -9.32 -22.78
CA ALA A 63 0.06 -10.69 -22.59
C ALA A 63 0.05 -11.15 -21.12
N HIS A 64 -0.07 -10.22 -20.18
CA HIS A 64 -0.11 -10.49 -18.74
C HIS A 64 -1.53 -10.58 -18.17
N TYR A 65 -2.56 -10.36 -19.01
CA TYR A 65 -3.95 -10.32 -18.60
C TYR A 65 -4.77 -11.41 -19.31
N ALA A 66 -5.57 -12.13 -18.54
CA ALA A 66 -6.55 -13.07 -19.07
C ALA A 66 -7.74 -12.32 -19.70
N GLU A 67 -8.08 -11.19 -19.16
CA GLU A 67 -9.12 -10.27 -19.61
C GLU A 67 -8.61 -9.40 -20.77
N ARG A 68 -9.52 -8.82 -21.54
CA ARG A 68 -9.16 -7.76 -22.48
C ARG A 68 -8.70 -6.52 -21.70
N LEU A 69 -7.45 -6.14 -21.85
CA LEU A 69 -6.90 -4.94 -21.23
C LEU A 69 -7.42 -3.68 -21.93
N ALA A 70 -8.05 -2.78 -21.16
CA ALA A 70 -8.48 -1.47 -21.63
C ALA A 70 -7.69 -0.39 -20.89
N LEU A 71 -6.88 0.36 -21.63
CA LEU A 71 -6.03 1.42 -21.08
C LEU A 71 -6.80 2.74 -21.06
N LEU A 72 -6.90 3.33 -19.87
CA LEU A 72 -7.43 4.67 -19.69
C LEU A 72 -6.30 5.70 -19.89
N PRO A 73 -6.59 6.90 -20.42
CA PRO A 73 -5.58 7.93 -20.62
C PRO A 73 -4.87 8.33 -19.32
N GLY A 74 -3.57 8.60 -19.42
CA GLY A 74 -2.74 9.04 -18.30
C GLY A 74 -2.68 8.02 -17.17
N LEU A 75 -2.97 8.43 -15.92
CA LEU A 75 -2.98 7.57 -14.74
C LEU A 75 -4.27 6.77 -14.55
N GLY A 76 -5.32 7.06 -15.33
CA GLY A 76 -6.61 6.41 -15.19
C GLY A 76 -7.37 6.71 -13.89
N THR A 77 -6.83 7.60 -13.06
CA THR A 77 -7.41 7.99 -11.75
C THR A 77 -7.46 9.49 -11.62
N CYS A 78 -8.44 9.96 -10.86
CA CYS A 78 -8.56 11.37 -10.51
C CYS A 78 -8.88 11.47 -9.01
N TYR A 79 -7.87 11.83 -8.21
CA TYR A 79 -8.04 12.08 -6.78
C TYR A 79 -8.04 13.58 -6.52
N PRO A 80 -9.09 14.14 -5.91
CA PRO A 80 -9.06 15.51 -5.45
C PRO A 80 -7.97 15.65 -4.37
N ARG A 81 -7.32 16.82 -4.34
CA ARG A 81 -6.36 17.08 -3.27
C ARG A 81 -7.11 17.04 -1.92
N PRO A 82 -6.71 16.21 -0.96
CA PRO A 82 -7.39 16.14 0.32
C PRO A 82 -7.22 17.47 1.07
N ALA A 83 -8.26 17.86 1.80
CA ALA A 83 -8.15 18.94 2.78
C ALA A 83 -7.14 18.52 3.85
N ILE A 84 -6.17 19.40 4.15
CA ILE A 84 -5.20 19.14 5.21
C ILE A 84 -5.80 19.69 6.50
N PRO A 85 -6.23 18.84 7.44
CA PRO A 85 -6.78 19.30 8.71
C PRO A 85 -5.63 19.74 9.60
N GLY A 86 -5.34 21.00 9.70
CA GLY A 86 -4.33 21.53 10.61
C GLY A 86 -2.91 20.98 10.40
N ARG A 87 -1.95 21.59 11.07
CA ARG A 87 -0.56 21.11 11.11
C ARG A 87 -0.23 20.77 12.55
N ALA A 88 0.10 19.53 12.83
CA ALA A 88 0.71 19.16 14.09
C ALA A 88 2.18 19.60 14.09
N SER A 89 2.63 20.19 15.19
CA SER A 89 4.04 20.49 15.41
C SER A 89 4.82 19.21 15.78
N ARG A 90 6.15 19.26 15.64
CA ARG A 90 7.01 18.16 16.08
C ARG A 90 6.85 17.90 17.58
N ALA A 91 6.73 18.94 18.38
CA ALA A 91 6.54 18.85 19.82
C ALA A 91 5.25 18.10 20.19
N GLU A 92 4.13 18.40 19.54
CA GLU A 92 2.86 17.69 19.75
C GLU A 92 2.94 16.21 19.40
N LEU A 93 3.81 15.84 18.44
CA LEU A 93 4.05 14.46 18.04
C LEU A 93 5.19 13.79 18.83
N GLY A 94 5.81 14.47 19.78
CA GLY A 94 6.94 13.96 20.55
C GLY A 94 8.19 13.69 19.71
N LEU A 95 8.38 14.47 18.63
CA LEU A 95 9.50 14.37 17.70
C LEU A 95 10.54 15.45 18.01
N PRO A 96 11.86 15.14 17.92
CA PRO A 96 12.91 16.13 18.14
C PRO A 96 12.88 17.24 17.06
N GLU A 97 13.12 18.49 17.48
CA GLU A 97 13.06 19.65 16.59
C GLU A 97 14.18 19.66 15.53
N ASP A 98 15.38 19.24 15.92
CA ASP A 98 16.59 19.25 15.09
C ASP A 98 16.88 17.93 14.38
N ALA A 99 16.01 16.93 14.54
CA ALA A 99 16.17 15.64 13.90
C ALA A 99 15.85 15.68 12.39
N ILE A 100 16.54 14.84 11.64
CA ILE A 100 16.18 14.51 10.27
C ILE A 100 15.15 13.38 10.30
N LEU A 101 13.92 13.68 9.93
CA LEU A 101 12.83 12.70 10.00
C LEU A 101 12.74 11.89 8.70
N TYR A 102 12.85 10.59 8.85
CA TYR A 102 12.57 9.62 7.80
C TYR A 102 11.17 9.04 8.04
N LEU A 103 10.19 9.59 7.34
CA LEU A 103 8.81 9.12 7.46
C LEU A 103 8.61 7.83 6.65
N PHE A 104 8.15 6.80 7.35
CA PHE A 104 7.81 5.51 6.74
C PHE A 104 6.31 5.21 6.99
N PRO A 105 5.40 5.72 6.14
CA PRO A 105 3.95 5.68 6.37
C PRO A 105 3.29 4.35 5.98
N GLN A 106 4.07 3.31 5.78
CA GLN A 106 3.55 2.01 5.34
C GLN A 106 2.98 1.22 6.52
N SER A 107 1.93 0.46 6.26
CA SER A 107 1.41 -0.52 7.22
C SER A 107 2.47 -1.56 7.56
N LEU A 108 2.68 -1.84 8.85
CA LEU A 108 3.79 -2.67 9.33
C LEU A 108 3.81 -4.09 8.74
N PHE A 109 2.65 -4.68 8.48
CA PHE A 109 2.57 -6.03 7.87
C PHE A 109 3.07 -6.07 6.40
N LYS A 110 3.21 -4.91 5.75
CA LYS A 110 3.77 -4.80 4.40
C LYS A 110 5.28 -4.54 4.40
N VAL A 111 5.87 -4.33 5.57
CA VAL A 111 7.31 -4.09 5.69
C VAL A 111 8.06 -5.41 5.67
N HIS A 112 8.60 -5.76 4.50
CA HIS A 112 9.39 -6.97 4.35
C HIS A 112 10.62 -6.95 5.26
N PRO A 113 11.04 -8.08 5.87
CA PRO A 113 12.22 -8.14 6.75
C PRO A 113 13.53 -7.61 6.13
N ASP A 114 13.70 -7.71 4.83
CA ASP A 114 14.88 -7.17 4.14
C ASP A 114 15.00 -5.65 4.24
N ASN A 115 13.87 -4.94 4.42
CA ASN A 115 13.88 -3.49 4.64
C ASN A 115 14.45 -3.09 6.01
N ASP A 116 14.51 -4.01 6.97
CA ASP A 116 15.08 -3.72 8.29
C ASP A 116 16.54 -3.28 8.16
N ARG A 117 17.30 -3.90 7.23
CA ARG A 117 18.69 -3.49 6.94
C ARG A 117 18.77 -2.04 6.47
N LEU A 118 17.83 -1.59 5.64
CA LEU A 118 17.80 -0.20 5.17
C LEU A 118 17.61 0.78 6.34
N LEU A 119 16.70 0.47 7.25
CA LEU A 119 16.43 1.31 8.43
C LEU A 119 17.66 1.37 9.35
N VAL A 120 18.32 0.25 9.56
CA VAL A 120 19.56 0.18 10.35
C VAL A 120 20.67 1.00 9.70
N GLU A 121 20.88 0.90 8.39
CA GLU A 121 21.91 1.65 7.65
C GLU A 121 21.64 3.16 7.66
N ILE A 122 20.39 3.59 7.52
CA ILE A 122 20.02 5.02 7.64
C ILE A 122 20.44 5.56 9.01
N LEU A 123 20.06 4.87 10.09
CA LEU A 123 20.36 5.31 11.45
C LEU A 123 21.86 5.17 11.81
N ALA A 124 22.57 4.27 11.15
CA ALA A 124 24.03 4.14 11.34
C ALA A 124 24.80 5.30 10.69
N ARG A 125 24.34 5.79 9.53
CA ARG A 125 25.05 6.80 8.75
C ARG A 125 24.69 8.23 9.15
N GLU A 126 23.49 8.45 9.68
CA GLU A 126 23.01 9.79 10.07
C GLU A 126 22.66 9.79 11.57
N PRO A 127 23.53 10.37 12.42
CA PRO A 127 23.30 10.41 13.87
C PRO A 127 22.04 11.17 14.30
N ARG A 128 21.59 12.16 13.49
CA ARG A 128 20.38 12.93 13.74
C ARG A 128 19.13 12.29 13.13
N ALA A 129 19.26 11.15 12.44
CA ALA A 129 18.11 10.47 11.83
C ALA A 129 17.15 9.94 12.89
N VAL A 130 15.88 10.17 12.67
CA VAL A 130 14.77 9.55 13.39
C VAL A 130 13.81 8.96 12.37
N VAL A 131 13.59 7.66 12.45
CA VAL A 131 12.60 6.96 11.64
C VAL A 131 11.24 7.07 12.32
N VAL A 132 10.25 7.56 11.60
CA VAL A 132 8.88 7.75 12.10
C VAL A 132 7.97 6.79 11.35
N MET A 133 7.28 5.95 12.09
CA MET A 133 6.35 4.94 11.60
C MET A 133 5.03 5.03 12.35
N PHE A 134 4.02 4.29 11.89
CA PHE A 134 2.73 4.22 12.57
C PHE A 134 2.50 2.83 13.16
N GLN A 135 1.91 2.80 14.36
CA GLN A 135 1.50 1.55 14.99
C GLN A 135 0.45 0.87 14.12
N SER A 136 0.46 -0.46 14.11
CA SER A 136 -0.67 -1.22 13.59
C SER A 136 -1.87 -1.07 14.54
N ARG A 137 -3.07 -1.07 13.98
CA ARG A 137 -4.29 -1.22 14.79
C ARG A 137 -4.33 -2.55 15.58
N TYR A 138 -3.52 -3.52 15.17
CA TYR A 138 -3.31 -4.79 15.85
C TYR A 138 -1.98 -4.74 16.60
N GLU A 139 -2.03 -4.53 17.91
CA GLU A 139 -0.85 -4.37 18.76
C GLU A 139 0.19 -5.50 18.60
N PRO A 140 -0.17 -6.80 18.48
CA PRO A 140 0.81 -7.86 18.28
C PRO A 140 1.69 -7.67 17.03
N ILE A 141 1.15 -7.06 15.95
CA ILE A 141 1.93 -6.76 14.74
C ILE A 141 2.99 -5.70 15.05
N THR A 142 2.62 -4.66 15.78
CA THR A 142 3.55 -3.61 16.21
C THR A 142 4.68 -4.20 17.05
N ARG A 143 4.36 -5.05 18.03
CA ARG A 143 5.34 -5.70 18.90
C ARG A 143 6.30 -6.59 18.11
N LEU A 144 5.76 -7.49 17.27
CA LEU A 144 6.57 -8.37 16.42
C LEU A 144 7.54 -7.59 15.52
N PHE A 145 7.07 -6.46 14.97
CA PHE A 145 7.90 -5.59 14.13
C PHE A 145 9.03 -4.95 14.94
N ILE A 146 8.72 -4.37 16.12
CA ILE A 146 9.71 -3.74 16.99
C ILE A 146 10.74 -4.75 17.46
N ASP A 147 10.34 -5.94 17.88
CA ASP A 147 11.23 -7.00 18.34
C ASP A 147 12.17 -7.47 17.23
N ARG A 148 11.63 -7.62 15.99
CA ARG A 148 12.44 -7.98 14.82
C ARG A 148 13.46 -6.89 14.51
N LEU A 149 13.04 -5.65 14.47
CA LEU A 149 13.90 -4.51 14.17
C LEU A 149 14.98 -4.34 15.25
N SER A 150 14.62 -4.47 16.53
CA SER A 150 15.56 -4.38 17.65
C SER A 150 16.67 -5.41 17.57
N ARG A 151 16.34 -6.64 17.15
CA ARG A 151 17.37 -7.68 16.89
C ARG A 151 18.34 -7.26 15.79
N ARG A 152 17.84 -6.69 14.69
CA ARG A 152 18.68 -6.20 13.59
C ARG A 152 19.62 -5.08 14.04
N PHE A 153 19.17 -4.19 14.92
CA PHE A 153 20.04 -3.17 15.52
C PHE A 153 21.12 -3.80 16.41
N ALA A 154 20.74 -4.76 17.24
CA ALA A 154 21.68 -5.48 18.12
C ALA A 154 22.76 -6.24 17.34
N GLU A 155 22.42 -6.86 16.21
CA GLU A 155 23.39 -7.51 15.30
C GLU A 155 24.45 -6.55 14.76
N ARG A 156 24.17 -5.26 14.70
CA ARG A 156 25.09 -4.18 14.32
C ARG A 156 25.78 -3.53 15.51
N GLY A 157 25.57 -4.04 16.73
CA GLY A 157 26.07 -3.42 17.96
C GLY A 157 25.41 -2.07 18.27
N MET A 158 24.23 -1.81 17.73
CA MET A 158 23.48 -0.57 17.90
C MET A 158 22.23 -0.80 18.76
N ALA A 159 21.87 0.20 19.55
CA ALA A 159 20.53 0.32 20.15
C ALA A 159 19.68 1.26 19.30
N THR A 160 18.38 1.07 19.29
CA THR A 160 17.45 1.99 18.61
C THR A 160 17.54 3.41 19.22
N GLY A 161 17.91 3.52 20.49
CA GLY A 161 18.17 4.79 21.18
C GLY A 161 17.00 5.79 21.15
N GLY A 162 15.77 5.31 20.97
CA GLY A 162 14.60 6.17 20.78
C GLY A 162 14.50 6.82 19.40
N ARG A 163 15.40 6.45 18.47
CA ARG A 163 15.40 6.98 17.09
C ARG A 163 14.45 6.25 16.13
N VAL A 164 13.71 5.27 16.61
CA VAL A 164 12.54 4.71 15.93
C VAL A 164 11.31 5.12 16.72
N LYS A 165 10.51 5.99 16.14
CA LYS A 165 9.27 6.54 16.75
C LYS A 165 8.06 5.88 16.11
N MET A 166 7.22 5.31 16.97
CA MET A 166 5.95 4.71 16.58
C MET A 166 4.82 5.64 16.96
N LEU A 167 4.27 6.36 15.98
CA LEU A 167 3.10 7.21 16.22
C LEU A 167 1.83 6.35 16.30
N PRO A 168 0.81 6.78 17.05
CA PRO A 168 -0.47 6.09 17.07
C PRO A 168 -1.07 5.95 15.67
N ASN A 169 -1.82 4.87 15.47
CA ASN A 169 -2.65 4.74 14.27
C ASN A 169 -3.79 5.76 14.36
N MET A 170 -3.91 6.64 13.39
CA MET A 170 -4.90 7.71 13.37
C MET A 170 -6.09 7.45 12.43
N GLY A 171 -6.24 6.22 11.90
CA GLY A 171 -7.31 5.87 10.98
C GLY A 171 -7.98 4.55 11.26
#